data_3dcf48866ce1c67baa1abbe978137b90
#
_entry.id   3dcf48866ce1c67baa1abbe978137b90
#
_cell.length_a   1.000
_cell.length_b   1.000
_cell.length_c   1.000
_cell.angle_alpha   90.00
_cell.angle_beta   90.00
_cell.angle_gamma   90.00
#
_symmetry.space_group_name_H-M   'P 1'
#
loop_
_entity.id
_entity.type
_entity.pdbx_description
1 polymer ?
#
loop_
_entity_poly.entity_id
_entity_poly.type
_entity_poly.pdbx_seq_one_letter_code
_entity_poly.pdbx_strand_id
1 'polypeptide(L)'
;GKEISYNNLLDIDSVIRLVREFPGKIAAAIVKHQNPTGVALGSSAEQAYRTARAVDELAAFGNVTAISSTVDEACANAIKETFVEVVVALDFTDEARSILKKKKNLRLLKTDLVLPVDLGIRLEGRTLAHGMLVQQIDNSLWDDFKVVSKRKPTEEEIQALEFAWRVVKHVRSNSTILAHPDRTVGTGPGQTARVDSFRIAIEKAGENAKGAAAATDGFCFADSIELAHNAGITAVIEPGGSMQDNETIEKADELGMALVMTGMRHFKH
;
A
#
# COMPACT_ATOMS: atom_id res chain seq x y z
N GLY A 1 -6.76 26.85 -5.74
CA GLY A 1 -5.66 26.00 -6.25
C GLY A 1 -5.65 25.97 -7.77
N LYS A 2 -4.68 25.26 -8.32
CA LYS A 2 -4.60 24.97 -9.75
C LYS A 2 -5.71 23.98 -10.14
N GLU A 3 -6.11 23.88 -11.39
CA GLU A 3 -7.05 22.88 -11.88
C GLU A 3 -6.56 21.44 -11.59
N ILE A 4 -7.49 20.53 -11.40
CA ILE A 4 -7.19 19.09 -11.19
C ILE A 4 -6.96 18.47 -12.57
N SER A 5 -5.80 17.85 -12.76
CA SER A 5 -5.47 17.13 -13.99
C SER A 5 -6.03 15.71 -14.00
N TYR A 6 -6.07 15.11 -15.18
CA TYR A 6 -6.40 13.68 -15.35
C TYR A 6 -5.54 12.78 -14.45
N ASN A 7 -4.22 13.01 -14.41
CA ASN A 7 -3.32 12.23 -13.57
C ASN A 7 -3.61 12.43 -12.07
N ASN A 8 -3.93 13.66 -11.65
CA ASN A 8 -4.32 13.88 -10.26
C ASN A 8 -5.59 13.11 -9.89
N LEU A 9 -6.59 13.02 -10.81
CA LEU A 9 -7.82 12.25 -10.54
C LEU A 9 -7.53 10.75 -10.36
N LEU A 10 -6.63 10.17 -11.15
CA LEU A 10 -6.21 8.77 -11.00
C LEU A 10 -5.49 8.53 -9.67
N ASP A 11 -4.61 9.44 -9.28
CA ASP A 11 -3.89 9.34 -8.01
C ASP A 11 -4.83 9.59 -6.81
N ILE A 12 -5.81 10.50 -6.93
CA ILE A 12 -6.87 10.73 -5.94
C ILE A 12 -7.70 9.46 -5.71
N ASP A 13 -8.15 8.79 -6.77
CA ASP A 13 -8.88 7.52 -6.66
C ASP A 13 -8.01 6.46 -5.94
N SER A 14 -6.73 6.38 -6.30
CA SER A 14 -5.80 5.42 -5.70
C SER A 14 -5.59 5.68 -4.20
N VAL A 15 -5.38 6.91 -3.74
CA VAL A 15 -5.18 7.20 -2.32
C VAL A 15 -6.47 7.00 -1.50
N ILE A 16 -7.65 7.29 -2.08
CA ILE A 16 -8.94 7.08 -1.42
C ILE A 16 -9.16 5.57 -1.19
N ARG A 17 -8.92 4.75 -2.21
CA ARG A 17 -9.02 3.28 -2.08
C ARG A 17 -8.09 2.75 -1.00
N LEU A 18 -6.84 3.21 -0.97
CA LEU A 18 -5.84 2.78 0.02
C LEU A 18 -6.25 3.09 1.47
N VAL A 19 -6.64 4.32 1.79
CA VAL A 19 -6.98 4.67 3.17
C VAL A 19 -8.25 3.96 3.65
N ARG A 20 -9.13 3.57 2.74
CA ARG A 20 -10.36 2.79 3.03
C ARG A 20 -10.09 1.34 3.42
N GLU A 21 -8.89 0.81 3.16
CA GLU A 21 -8.49 -0.52 3.64
C GLU A 21 -8.35 -0.59 5.16
N PHE A 22 -8.31 0.55 5.84
CA PHE A 22 -8.07 0.65 7.28
C PHE A 22 -9.25 1.31 8.02
N PRO A 23 -10.44 0.69 8.01
CA PRO A 23 -11.62 1.26 8.65
C PRO A 23 -11.40 1.44 10.16
N GLY A 24 -11.85 2.59 10.70
CA GLY A 24 -11.72 2.91 12.12
C GLY A 24 -10.31 3.27 12.60
N LYS A 25 -9.33 3.32 11.70
CA LYS A 25 -7.96 3.76 11.99
C LYS A 25 -7.67 5.11 11.34
N ILE A 26 -6.78 5.89 11.92
CA ILE A 26 -6.22 7.07 11.26
C ILE A 26 -5.10 6.56 10.34
N ALA A 27 -5.36 6.61 9.04
CA ALA A 27 -4.43 6.18 8.01
C ALA A 27 -4.02 7.35 7.13
N ALA A 28 -2.77 7.37 6.70
CA ALA A 28 -2.27 8.23 5.63
C ALA A 28 -1.69 7.37 4.51
N ALA A 29 -2.04 7.70 3.27
CA ALA A 29 -1.47 7.10 2.08
C ALA A 29 -0.90 8.19 1.17
N ILE A 30 0.28 7.97 0.65
CA ILE A 30 0.98 8.84 -0.29
C ILE A 30 1.17 8.06 -1.58
N VAL A 31 0.65 8.61 -2.69
CA VAL A 31 0.68 7.96 -4.00
C VAL A 31 1.35 8.87 -5.02
N LYS A 32 2.08 8.25 -5.92
CA LYS A 32 2.61 8.86 -7.12
C LYS A 32 2.49 7.88 -8.29
N HIS A 33 1.88 8.35 -9.39
CA HIS A 33 1.63 7.50 -10.56
C HIS A 33 0.87 6.21 -10.23
N GLN A 34 -0.17 6.34 -9.39
CA GLN A 34 -1.06 5.26 -8.92
C GLN A 34 -0.37 4.15 -8.08
N ASN A 35 0.89 4.35 -7.66
CA ASN A 35 1.56 3.43 -6.75
C ASN A 35 1.80 4.10 -5.39
N PRO A 36 1.60 3.40 -4.27
CA PRO A 36 1.92 3.93 -2.96
C PRO A 36 3.44 4.09 -2.81
N THR A 37 3.85 5.27 -2.39
CA THR A 37 5.22 5.54 -1.95
C THR A 37 5.37 5.35 -0.45
N GLY A 38 4.25 5.42 0.29
CA GLY A 38 4.18 5.12 1.70
C GLY A 38 2.74 5.09 2.19
N VAL A 39 2.45 4.17 3.08
CA VAL A 39 1.17 4.04 3.79
C VAL A 39 1.47 3.82 5.26
N ALA A 40 0.78 4.52 6.15
CA ALA A 40 0.96 4.35 7.59
C ALA A 40 -0.32 4.63 8.37
N LEU A 41 -0.41 3.98 9.53
CA LEU A 41 -1.38 4.28 10.57
C LEU A 41 -0.74 5.20 11.61
N GLY A 42 -1.54 5.93 12.34
CA GLY A 42 -1.06 6.79 13.42
C GLY A 42 -2.11 7.06 14.49
N SER A 43 -1.68 7.60 15.62
CA SER A 43 -2.56 8.10 16.68
C SER A 43 -3.12 9.50 16.36
N SER A 44 -2.52 10.20 15.38
CA SER A 44 -2.97 11.49 14.84
C SER A 44 -2.75 11.57 13.33
N ALA A 45 -3.41 12.53 12.69
CA ALA A 45 -3.23 12.84 11.27
C ALA A 45 -1.77 13.18 10.93
N GLU A 46 -1.13 13.97 11.79
CA GLU A 46 0.27 14.35 11.64
C GLU A 46 1.20 13.13 11.69
N GLN A 47 1.04 12.28 12.71
CA GLN A 47 1.89 11.09 12.87
C GLN A 47 1.74 10.15 11.67
N ALA A 48 0.50 9.82 11.27
CA ALA A 48 0.25 8.97 10.11
C ALA A 48 0.90 9.55 8.83
N TYR A 49 0.75 10.85 8.60
CA TYR A 49 1.35 11.52 7.44
C TYR A 49 2.88 11.48 7.47
N ARG A 50 3.50 11.86 8.60
CA ARG A 50 4.97 11.88 8.72
C ARG A 50 5.56 10.48 8.54
N THR A 51 4.93 9.47 9.14
CA THR A 51 5.38 8.08 9.02
C THR A 51 5.24 7.59 7.57
N ALA A 52 4.12 7.85 6.90
CA ALA A 52 3.94 7.49 5.49
C ALA A 52 4.96 8.20 4.58
N ARG A 53 5.25 9.50 4.83
CA ARG A 53 6.23 10.26 4.05
C ARG A 53 7.65 9.72 4.20
N ALA A 54 8.02 9.31 5.41
CA ALA A 54 9.36 8.82 5.72
C ALA A 54 9.72 7.50 5.04
N VAL A 55 8.75 6.76 4.50
CA VAL A 55 8.99 5.50 3.78
C VAL A 55 9.84 5.73 2.51
N ASP A 56 9.51 6.78 1.74
CA ASP A 56 10.28 7.17 0.55
C ASP A 56 10.15 8.69 0.33
N GLU A 57 10.98 9.47 1.01
CA GLU A 57 10.92 10.94 0.97
C GLU A 57 11.18 11.50 -0.44
N LEU A 58 12.01 10.81 -1.23
CA LEU A 58 12.32 11.23 -2.60
C LEU A 58 11.10 11.08 -3.51
N ALA A 59 10.43 9.93 -3.46
CA ALA A 59 9.23 9.67 -4.25
C ALA A 59 8.03 10.48 -3.74
N ALA A 60 8.00 10.82 -2.45
CA ALA A 60 6.97 11.65 -1.85
C ALA A 60 6.97 13.12 -2.32
N PHE A 61 7.95 13.56 -3.10
CA PHE A 61 7.94 14.90 -3.71
C PHE A 61 6.98 14.95 -4.90
N GLY A 62 5.99 15.89 -4.87
CA GLY A 62 4.99 16.04 -5.93
C GLY A 62 3.95 14.91 -5.96
N ASN A 63 3.47 14.54 -4.80
CA ASN A 63 2.53 13.43 -4.59
C ASN A 63 1.07 13.88 -4.47
N VAL A 64 0.18 12.89 -4.43
CA VAL A 64 -1.19 12.98 -3.92
C VAL A 64 -1.28 12.21 -2.62
N THR A 65 -1.81 12.85 -1.58
CA THR A 65 -1.94 12.28 -0.24
C THR A 65 -3.40 12.18 0.17
N ALA A 66 -3.80 11.07 0.80
CA ALA A 66 -5.05 11.01 1.55
C ALA A 66 -4.79 10.75 3.04
N ILE A 67 -5.61 11.36 3.90
CA ILE A 67 -5.60 11.18 5.35
C ILE A 67 -7.03 10.89 5.79
N SER A 68 -7.28 9.73 6.40
CA SER A 68 -8.62 9.23 6.76
C SER A 68 -9.22 9.92 8.00
N SER A 69 -8.73 11.09 8.35
CA SER A 69 -9.23 11.92 9.47
C SER A 69 -9.24 13.40 9.10
N THR A 70 -9.63 14.25 10.04
CA THR A 70 -9.52 15.70 9.90
C THR A 70 -8.06 16.13 9.94
N VAL A 71 -7.63 16.94 8.99
CA VAL A 71 -6.31 17.57 8.97
C VAL A 71 -6.37 18.80 9.88
N ASP A 72 -5.62 18.76 10.96
CA ASP A 72 -5.45 19.84 11.93
C ASP A 72 -4.22 20.72 11.62
N GLU A 73 -3.95 21.69 12.50
CA GLU A 73 -2.82 22.60 12.37
C GLU A 73 -1.47 21.88 12.32
N ALA A 74 -1.27 20.88 13.19
CA ALA A 74 -0.03 20.11 13.26
C ALA A 74 0.24 19.34 11.97
N CYS A 75 -0.77 18.64 11.48
CA CYS A 75 -0.68 17.93 10.20
C CYS A 75 -0.48 18.88 9.01
N ALA A 76 -1.16 20.02 8.98
CA ALA A 76 -0.99 21.04 7.95
C ALA A 76 0.44 21.60 7.91
N ASN A 77 1.07 21.80 9.07
CA ASN A 77 2.47 22.21 9.14
C ASN A 77 3.41 21.13 8.60
N ALA A 78 3.15 19.84 8.91
CA ALA A 78 3.91 18.72 8.35
C ALA A 78 3.78 18.62 6.81
N ILE A 79 2.57 18.79 6.28
CA ILE A 79 2.31 18.81 4.82
C ILE A 79 3.02 19.99 4.15
N LYS A 80 3.12 21.12 4.83
CA LYS A 80 3.78 22.32 4.30
C LYS A 80 5.28 22.12 4.06
N GLU A 81 5.94 21.21 4.76
CA GLU A 81 7.39 20.98 4.68
C GLU A 81 7.84 20.45 3.31
N THR A 82 6.94 19.82 2.54
CA THR A 82 7.27 19.26 1.22
C THR A 82 6.32 19.75 0.13
N PHE A 83 6.64 19.43 -1.11
CA PHE A 83 5.75 19.73 -2.25
C PHE A 83 4.72 18.61 -2.39
N VAL A 84 3.45 18.97 -2.18
CA VAL A 84 2.28 18.10 -2.36
C VAL A 84 1.35 18.74 -3.37
N GLU A 85 0.84 17.96 -4.32
CA GLU A 85 -0.08 18.47 -5.35
C GLU A 85 -1.53 18.49 -4.88
N VAL A 86 -1.96 17.42 -4.19
CA VAL A 86 -3.33 17.27 -3.71
C VAL A 86 -3.30 16.64 -2.32
N VAL A 87 -4.12 17.17 -1.42
CA VAL A 87 -4.45 16.54 -0.14
C VAL A 87 -5.94 16.23 -0.11
N VAL A 88 -6.25 14.96 0.11
CA VAL A 88 -7.61 14.46 0.32
C VAL A 88 -7.78 14.15 1.80
N ALA A 89 -8.84 14.63 2.42
CA ALA A 89 -9.08 14.38 3.85
C ALA A 89 -10.58 14.32 4.15
N LEU A 90 -10.90 13.79 5.33
CA LEU A 90 -12.27 13.79 5.84
C LEU A 90 -12.76 15.23 6.07
N ASP A 91 -11.91 16.06 6.65
CA ASP A 91 -12.11 17.51 6.81
C ASP A 91 -10.76 18.23 7.04
N PHE A 92 -10.82 19.56 7.12
CA PHE A 92 -9.69 20.44 7.44
C PHE A 92 -10.18 21.47 8.47
N THR A 93 -9.41 21.70 9.54
CA THR A 93 -9.69 22.80 10.46
C THR A 93 -9.44 24.15 9.78
N ASP A 94 -9.95 25.23 10.34
CA ASP A 94 -9.75 26.56 9.76
C ASP A 94 -8.27 27.01 9.82
N GLU A 95 -7.55 26.60 10.88
CA GLU A 95 -6.10 26.79 11.01
C GLU A 95 -5.35 26.04 9.90
N ALA A 96 -5.67 24.77 9.69
CA ALA A 96 -5.09 23.96 8.62
C ALA A 96 -5.33 24.58 7.24
N ARG A 97 -6.55 25.03 6.96
CA ARG A 97 -6.88 25.74 5.71
C ARG A 97 -6.07 27.00 5.54
N SER A 98 -5.91 27.79 6.61
CA SER A 98 -5.15 29.04 6.60
C SER A 98 -3.67 28.82 6.29
N ILE A 99 -3.08 27.73 6.82
CA ILE A 99 -1.70 27.33 6.54
C ILE A 99 -1.54 26.86 5.09
N LEU A 100 -2.39 25.93 4.65
CA LEU A 100 -2.26 25.25 3.35
C LEU A 100 -2.62 26.15 2.17
N LYS A 101 -3.52 27.13 2.34
CA LYS A 101 -3.84 28.16 1.32
C LYS A 101 -2.63 28.97 0.86
N LYS A 102 -1.58 29.06 1.68
CA LYS A 102 -0.33 29.74 1.31
C LYS A 102 0.42 29.04 0.17
N LYS A 103 0.13 27.74 -0.05
CA LYS A 103 0.66 26.96 -1.18
C LYS A 103 -0.27 27.08 -2.40
N LYS A 104 0.01 28.03 -3.28
CA LYS A 104 -0.86 28.43 -4.41
C LYS A 104 -1.29 27.29 -5.34
N ASN A 105 -0.45 26.26 -5.48
CA ASN A 105 -0.68 25.12 -6.39
C ASN A 105 -1.29 23.90 -5.70
N LEU A 106 -1.43 23.90 -4.38
CA LEU A 106 -2.01 22.81 -3.60
C LEU A 106 -3.53 22.78 -3.74
N ARG A 107 -4.10 21.60 -3.96
CA ARG A 107 -5.55 21.36 -3.98
C ARG A 107 -5.92 20.63 -2.69
N LEU A 108 -6.96 21.10 -2.04
CA LEU A 108 -7.54 20.48 -0.84
C LEU A 108 -8.91 19.91 -1.23
N LEU A 109 -9.08 18.62 -1.04
CA LEU A 109 -10.34 17.91 -1.30
C LEU A 109 -10.87 17.35 0.01
N LYS A 110 -12.11 17.73 0.33
CA LYS A 110 -12.88 17.13 1.40
C LYS A 110 -13.75 16.02 0.81
N THR A 111 -13.70 14.82 1.36
CA THR A 111 -14.54 13.70 0.95
C THR A 111 -14.74 12.73 2.10
N ASP A 112 -15.86 12.00 2.06
CA ASP A 112 -16.09 10.92 3.00
C ASP A 112 -15.15 9.75 2.69
N LEU A 113 -14.20 9.50 3.57
CA LEU A 113 -13.22 8.42 3.46
C LEU A 113 -13.59 7.20 4.31
N VAL A 114 -14.61 7.33 5.17
CA VAL A 114 -14.95 6.34 6.20
C VAL A 114 -16.03 5.38 5.72
N LEU A 115 -16.98 5.86 4.90
CA LEU A 115 -18.07 5.01 4.45
C LEU A 115 -17.61 4.07 3.34
N PRO A 116 -17.86 2.76 3.48
CA PRO A 116 -17.97 1.92 2.30
C PRO A 116 -19.08 2.55 1.46
N VAL A 117 -18.72 3.18 0.37
CA VAL A 117 -19.73 3.60 -0.60
C VAL A 117 -20.28 2.31 -1.17
N ASP A 118 -21.39 1.82 -0.62
CA ASP A 118 -22.16 0.75 -1.23
C ASP A 118 -22.83 1.33 -2.48
N LEU A 119 -22.09 1.33 -3.57
CA LEU A 119 -22.59 1.73 -4.89
C LEU A 119 -23.14 0.50 -5.65
N GLY A 120 -23.41 -0.59 -4.96
CA GLY A 120 -23.79 -1.85 -5.60
C GLY A 120 -22.60 -2.50 -6.35
N ILE A 121 -22.89 -3.17 -7.46
CA ILE A 121 -21.84 -3.78 -8.29
C ILE A 121 -20.98 -2.66 -8.86
N ARG A 122 -19.73 -2.58 -8.40
CA ARG A 122 -18.73 -1.65 -8.95
C ARG A 122 -17.98 -2.32 -10.05
N LEU A 123 -17.97 -1.68 -11.19
CA LEU A 123 -17.25 -2.12 -12.36
C LEU A 123 -16.09 -1.18 -12.65
N GLU A 124 -14.97 -1.72 -13.02
CA GLU A 124 -13.89 -0.97 -13.67
C GLU A 124 -13.81 -1.37 -15.13
N GLY A 125 -13.51 -0.39 -15.98
CA GLY A 125 -13.41 -0.57 -17.42
C GLY A 125 -12.05 -0.16 -17.94
N ARG A 126 -11.53 -0.91 -18.90
CA ARG A 126 -10.29 -0.60 -19.62
C ARG A 126 -10.53 -0.61 -21.12
N THR A 127 -10.27 0.51 -21.78
CA THR A 127 -10.35 0.62 -23.22
C THR A 127 -9.19 -0.17 -23.88
N LEU A 128 -9.53 -0.99 -24.85
CA LEU A 128 -8.60 -1.71 -25.71
C LEU A 128 -8.66 -1.12 -27.14
N ALA A 129 -7.75 -1.55 -28.02
CA ALA A 129 -7.75 -1.12 -29.42
C ALA A 129 -9.07 -1.41 -30.16
N HIS A 130 -9.77 -2.50 -29.79
CA HIS A 130 -10.98 -2.97 -30.46
C HIS A 130 -12.14 -3.26 -29.49
N GLY A 131 -12.19 -2.61 -28.33
CA GLY A 131 -13.28 -2.82 -27.37
C GLY A 131 -12.98 -2.29 -26.00
N MET A 132 -13.73 -2.76 -25.00
CA MET A 132 -13.56 -2.43 -23.60
C MET A 132 -13.62 -3.72 -22.77
N LEU A 133 -12.66 -3.90 -21.89
CA LEU A 133 -12.75 -4.88 -20.81
C LEU A 133 -13.51 -4.25 -19.65
N VAL A 134 -14.41 -5.03 -19.05
CA VAL A 134 -15.15 -4.63 -17.87
C VAL A 134 -15.06 -5.77 -16.87
N GLN A 135 -14.71 -5.45 -15.62
CA GLN A 135 -14.65 -6.42 -14.52
C GLN A 135 -15.19 -5.81 -13.24
N GLN A 136 -15.51 -6.66 -12.26
CA GLN A 136 -15.81 -6.19 -10.92
C GLN A 136 -14.52 -5.67 -10.27
N ILE A 137 -14.68 -4.58 -9.49
CA ILE A 137 -13.57 -4.07 -8.68
C ILE A 137 -13.22 -5.11 -7.62
N ASP A 138 -11.92 -5.33 -7.41
CA ASP A 138 -11.40 -6.17 -6.35
C ASP A 138 -11.65 -5.55 -4.97
N ASN A 139 -12.73 -6.00 -4.31
CA ASN A 139 -13.12 -5.57 -2.98
C ASN A 139 -12.84 -6.63 -1.91
N SER A 140 -12.44 -7.83 -2.30
CA SER A 140 -12.14 -8.92 -1.38
C SER A 140 -10.73 -8.75 -0.79
N LEU A 141 -10.46 -9.39 0.33
CA LEU A 141 -9.16 -9.39 0.94
C LEU A 141 -8.45 -10.74 0.75
N TRP A 142 -9.14 -11.84 1.03
CA TRP A 142 -8.69 -13.22 0.83
C TRP A 142 -9.88 -14.17 0.80
N ASP A 143 -9.66 -15.36 0.24
CA ASP A 143 -10.60 -16.48 0.35
C ASP A 143 -10.33 -17.26 1.65
N ASP A 144 -9.04 -17.39 2.02
CA ASP A 144 -8.57 -18.06 3.23
C ASP A 144 -7.33 -17.32 3.78
N PHE A 145 -6.94 -17.62 5.01
CA PHE A 145 -5.69 -17.18 5.63
C PHE A 145 -5.00 -18.42 6.20
N LYS A 146 -4.31 -19.15 5.33
CA LYS A 146 -3.75 -20.45 5.66
C LYS A 146 -2.25 -20.38 5.89
N VAL A 147 -1.80 -20.65 7.09
CA VAL A 147 -0.38 -20.85 7.39
C VAL A 147 0.04 -22.20 6.83
N VAL A 148 0.96 -22.20 5.88
CA VAL A 148 1.43 -23.41 5.16
C VAL A 148 2.82 -23.87 5.59
N SER A 149 3.63 -22.99 6.20
CA SER A 149 4.95 -23.31 6.76
C SER A 149 4.85 -24.00 8.12
N LYS A 150 5.93 -24.71 8.51
CA LYS A 150 6.07 -25.31 9.86
C LYS A 150 6.10 -24.24 10.94
N ARG A 151 6.88 -23.16 10.73
CA ARG A 151 6.90 -22.01 11.63
C ARG A 151 5.60 -21.22 11.46
N LYS A 152 4.91 -20.99 12.56
CA LYS A 152 3.74 -20.11 12.58
C LYS A 152 4.17 -18.66 12.75
N PRO A 153 3.50 -17.69 12.10
CA PRO A 153 3.76 -16.29 12.35
C PRO A 153 3.38 -15.90 13.78
N THR A 154 4.11 -14.96 14.35
CA THR A 154 3.75 -14.29 15.60
C THR A 154 2.56 -13.36 15.38
N GLU A 155 1.96 -12.86 16.48
CA GLU A 155 0.86 -11.89 16.39
C GLU A 155 1.26 -10.59 15.67
N GLU A 156 2.47 -10.11 15.94
CA GLU A 156 3.03 -8.93 15.25
C GLU A 156 3.25 -9.19 13.76
N GLU A 157 3.75 -10.36 13.39
CA GLU A 157 3.89 -10.76 11.98
C GLU A 157 2.53 -10.89 11.29
N ILE A 158 1.51 -11.42 11.95
CA ILE A 158 0.14 -11.49 11.39
C ILE A 158 -0.35 -10.08 11.07
N GLN A 159 -0.22 -9.13 11.99
CA GLN A 159 -0.62 -7.74 11.77
C GLN A 159 0.16 -7.09 10.61
N ALA A 160 1.47 -7.35 10.52
CA ALA A 160 2.30 -6.86 9.42
C ALA A 160 1.94 -7.49 8.07
N LEU A 161 1.66 -8.80 8.03
CA LEU A 161 1.19 -9.52 6.85
C LEU A 161 -0.16 -8.98 6.36
N GLU A 162 -1.12 -8.78 7.28
CA GLU A 162 -2.42 -8.20 6.94
C GLU A 162 -2.29 -6.77 6.42
N PHE A 163 -1.45 -5.96 7.06
CA PHE A 163 -1.19 -4.59 6.61
C PHE A 163 -0.59 -4.58 5.20
N ALA A 164 0.46 -5.37 4.98
CA ALA A 164 1.12 -5.48 3.68
C ALA A 164 0.16 -5.99 2.59
N TRP A 165 -0.68 -6.97 2.92
CA TRP A 165 -1.66 -7.56 2.01
C TRP A 165 -2.73 -6.57 1.57
N ARG A 166 -3.25 -5.75 2.49
CA ARG A 166 -4.18 -4.66 2.16
C ARG A 166 -3.58 -3.65 1.21
N VAL A 167 -2.29 -3.37 1.34
CA VAL A 167 -1.60 -2.39 0.48
C VAL A 167 -1.24 -2.98 -0.88
N VAL A 168 -0.77 -4.24 -0.94
CA VAL A 168 -0.24 -4.83 -2.19
C VAL A 168 -1.30 -4.93 -3.28
N LYS A 169 -2.58 -5.16 -2.95
CA LYS A 169 -3.66 -5.19 -3.93
C LYS A 169 -3.88 -3.85 -4.67
N HIS A 170 -3.33 -2.75 -4.14
CA HIS A 170 -3.38 -1.43 -4.78
C HIS A 170 -2.14 -1.11 -5.61
N VAL A 171 -1.17 -2.02 -5.69
CA VAL A 171 0.11 -1.82 -6.39
C VAL A 171 0.10 -2.51 -7.75
N ARG A 172 0.67 -1.87 -8.76
CA ARG A 172 0.75 -2.49 -10.11
C ARG A 172 1.58 -3.77 -10.10
N SER A 173 1.02 -4.81 -10.72
CA SER A 173 1.60 -6.16 -10.83
C SER A 173 2.86 -6.17 -11.74
N ASN A 174 3.86 -7.05 -11.55
CA ASN A 174 4.12 -7.81 -10.33
C ASN A 174 4.59 -6.88 -9.23
N SER A 175 4.11 -7.08 -8.02
CA SER A 175 4.43 -6.18 -6.92
C SER A 175 4.76 -6.90 -5.61
N THR A 176 5.55 -6.20 -4.79
CA THR A 176 5.89 -6.61 -3.42
C THR A 176 5.81 -5.41 -2.50
N ILE A 177 5.19 -5.60 -1.35
CA ILE A 177 5.16 -4.65 -0.22
C ILE A 177 5.87 -5.26 0.96
N LEU A 178 6.79 -4.49 1.56
CA LEU A 178 7.34 -4.79 2.87
C LEU A 178 6.69 -3.87 3.90
N ALA A 179 6.30 -4.45 5.04
CA ALA A 179 5.61 -3.69 6.08
C ALA A 179 5.94 -4.18 7.50
N HIS A 180 5.81 -3.26 8.44
CA HIS A 180 5.57 -3.51 9.85
C HIS A 180 4.05 -3.40 10.14
N PRO A 181 3.57 -3.68 11.35
CA PRO A 181 2.13 -3.71 11.65
C PRO A 181 1.37 -2.40 11.36
N ASP A 182 2.07 -1.29 11.31
CA ASP A 182 1.50 0.06 11.23
C ASP A 182 1.92 0.86 9.99
N ARG A 183 2.87 0.35 9.18
CA ARG A 183 3.39 1.10 8.03
C ARG A 183 4.06 0.20 6.99
N THR A 184 4.05 0.64 5.74
CA THR A 184 4.96 0.12 4.72
C THR A 184 6.39 0.58 5.00
N VAL A 185 7.36 -0.23 4.57
CA VAL A 185 8.79 0.15 4.64
C VAL A 185 9.48 0.03 3.28
N GLY A 186 8.88 -0.70 2.33
CA GLY A 186 9.39 -0.82 0.98
C GLY A 186 8.30 -1.21 -0.01
N THR A 187 8.36 -0.65 -1.23
CA THR A 187 7.43 -0.91 -2.32
C THR A 187 8.19 -1.23 -3.60
N GLY A 188 7.96 -2.40 -4.18
CA GLY A 188 8.49 -2.83 -5.47
C GLY A 188 7.36 -3.02 -6.48
N PRO A 189 6.95 -1.98 -7.23
CA PRO A 189 5.80 -2.02 -8.12
C PRO A 189 6.17 -2.41 -9.56
N GLY A 190 5.26 -3.07 -10.28
CA GLY A 190 5.21 -3.10 -11.74
C GLY A 190 6.36 -3.81 -12.44
N GLN A 191 6.89 -4.88 -11.87
CA GLN A 191 8.03 -5.61 -12.44
C GLN A 191 7.59 -6.77 -13.34
N THR A 192 8.37 -7.06 -14.38
CA THR A 192 8.13 -8.22 -15.26
C THR A 192 8.49 -9.54 -14.58
N ALA A 193 9.52 -9.54 -13.74
CA ALA A 193 9.88 -10.69 -12.91
C ALA A 193 9.53 -10.42 -11.44
N ARG A 194 8.95 -11.43 -10.78
CA ARG A 194 8.53 -11.33 -9.38
C ARG A 194 9.70 -11.03 -8.44
N VAL A 195 10.81 -11.73 -8.61
CA VAL A 195 12.02 -11.53 -7.79
C VAL A 195 12.55 -10.10 -7.84
N ASP A 196 12.37 -9.39 -8.96
CA ASP A 196 12.78 -7.99 -9.09
C ASP A 196 11.90 -7.06 -8.25
N SER A 197 10.61 -7.37 -8.10
CA SER A 197 9.75 -6.60 -7.19
C SER A 197 10.19 -6.74 -5.73
N PHE A 198 10.63 -7.94 -5.30
CA PHE A 198 11.22 -8.13 -3.97
C PHE A 198 12.52 -7.34 -3.82
N ARG A 199 13.43 -7.43 -4.82
CA ARG A 199 14.71 -6.71 -4.79
C ARG A 199 14.53 -5.21 -4.63
N ILE A 200 13.62 -4.61 -5.41
CA ILE A 200 13.31 -3.18 -5.33
C ILE A 200 12.69 -2.82 -3.97
N ALA A 201 11.75 -3.62 -3.47
CA ALA A 201 11.14 -3.37 -2.17
C ALA A 201 12.17 -3.43 -1.03
N ILE A 202 13.09 -4.40 -1.07
CA ILE A 202 14.18 -4.55 -0.10
C ILE A 202 15.17 -3.37 -0.18
N GLU A 203 15.58 -2.98 -1.38
CA GLU A 203 16.47 -1.82 -1.59
C GLU A 203 15.88 -0.55 -1.00
N LYS A 204 14.58 -0.31 -1.25
CA LYS A 204 13.87 0.86 -0.70
C LYS A 204 13.70 0.80 0.82
N ALA A 205 13.48 -0.37 1.37
CA ALA A 205 13.35 -0.55 2.82
C ALA A 205 14.68 -0.35 3.55
N GLY A 206 15.80 -0.72 2.93
CA GLY A 206 17.11 -0.69 3.56
C GLY A 206 17.11 -1.47 4.89
N GLU A 207 17.62 -0.87 5.95
CA GLU A 207 17.66 -1.49 7.29
C GLU A 207 16.26 -1.78 7.88
N ASN A 208 15.21 -1.09 7.42
CA ASN A 208 13.84 -1.33 7.87
C ASN A 208 13.24 -2.64 7.31
N ALA A 209 13.93 -3.34 6.40
CA ALA A 209 13.52 -4.66 5.95
C ALA A 209 13.65 -5.72 7.06
N LYS A 210 14.55 -5.50 8.03
CA LYS A 210 14.78 -6.44 9.13
C LYS A 210 13.54 -6.53 10.03
N GLY A 211 13.04 -7.75 10.20
CA GLY A 211 11.83 -8.02 10.97
C GLY A 211 10.52 -7.61 10.29
N ALA A 212 10.57 -7.10 9.06
CA ALA A 212 9.37 -6.82 8.30
C ALA A 212 8.70 -8.11 7.78
N ALA A 213 7.42 -8.00 7.44
CA ALA A 213 6.70 -8.98 6.65
C ALA A 213 6.60 -8.54 5.18
N ALA A 214 6.54 -9.49 4.26
CA ALA A 214 6.37 -9.24 2.83
C ALA A 214 5.00 -9.74 2.33
N ALA A 215 4.36 -8.95 1.46
CA ALA A 215 3.20 -9.37 0.68
C ALA A 215 3.48 -9.25 -0.82
N THR A 216 2.99 -10.22 -1.61
CA THR A 216 3.10 -10.18 -3.07
C THR A 216 1.76 -10.50 -3.72
N ASP A 217 1.39 -9.74 -4.76
CA ASP A 217 0.08 -9.78 -5.44
C ASP A 217 -0.20 -11.07 -6.21
N GLY A 218 0.82 -11.86 -6.50
CA GLY A 218 0.81 -13.17 -7.15
C GLY A 218 1.78 -14.11 -6.46
N PHE A 219 1.91 -15.37 -6.98
CA PHE A 219 2.79 -16.34 -6.33
C PHE A 219 4.25 -15.90 -6.39
N CYS A 220 4.97 -16.16 -5.29
CA CYS A 220 6.42 -16.10 -5.27
C CYS A 220 7.02 -17.51 -5.40
N PHE A 221 8.31 -17.55 -5.59
CA PHE A 221 9.07 -18.78 -5.74
C PHE A 221 10.18 -18.86 -4.69
N ALA A 222 10.86 -20.00 -4.61
CA ALA A 222 11.92 -20.25 -3.64
C ALA A 222 13.04 -19.17 -3.65
N ASP A 223 13.38 -18.63 -4.82
CA ASP A 223 14.36 -17.55 -4.98
C ASP A 223 13.93 -16.25 -4.28
N SER A 224 12.64 -15.93 -4.34
CA SER A 224 12.07 -14.75 -3.67
C SER A 224 12.02 -14.92 -2.14
N ILE A 225 11.76 -16.15 -1.67
CA ILE A 225 11.79 -16.50 -0.23
C ILE A 225 13.23 -16.37 0.30
N GLU A 226 14.22 -16.90 -0.42
CA GLU A 226 15.63 -16.79 -0.05
C GLU A 226 16.10 -15.33 -0.02
N LEU A 227 15.73 -14.54 -1.03
CA LEU A 227 16.04 -13.11 -1.09
C LEU A 227 15.42 -12.35 0.11
N ALA A 228 14.17 -12.65 0.45
CA ALA A 228 13.48 -12.06 1.60
C ALA A 228 14.19 -12.42 2.91
N HIS A 229 14.52 -13.70 3.11
CA HIS A 229 15.24 -14.16 4.30
C HIS A 229 16.60 -13.44 4.47
N ASN A 230 17.38 -13.34 3.40
CA ASN A 230 18.69 -12.69 3.41
C ASN A 230 18.61 -11.20 3.76
N ALA A 231 17.47 -10.56 3.52
CA ALA A 231 17.18 -9.19 3.93
C ALA A 231 16.67 -9.06 5.38
N GLY A 232 16.47 -10.19 6.08
CA GLY A 232 15.95 -10.23 7.45
C GLY A 232 14.42 -10.15 7.55
N ILE A 233 13.70 -10.37 6.44
CA ILE A 233 12.24 -10.53 6.43
C ILE A 233 11.91 -11.88 7.06
N THR A 234 10.87 -11.93 7.91
CA THR A 234 10.58 -13.10 8.72
C THR A 234 9.31 -13.83 8.32
N ALA A 235 8.41 -13.17 7.60
CA ALA A 235 7.14 -13.73 7.17
C ALA A 235 6.73 -13.25 5.79
N VAL A 236 6.08 -14.11 5.00
CA VAL A 236 5.58 -13.81 3.65
C VAL A 236 4.12 -14.22 3.53
N ILE A 237 3.31 -13.38 2.85
CA ILE A 237 1.94 -13.69 2.45
C ILE A 237 1.83 -13.59 0.93
N GLU A 238 1.18 -14.59 0.34
CA GLU A 238 0.99 -14.73 -1.10
C GLU A 238 -0.31 -15.47 -1.43
N PRO A 239 -0.75 -15.50 -2.71
CA PRO A 239 -1.98 -16.24 -3.07
C PRO A 239 -1.88 -17.76 -2.94
N GLY A 240 -0.74 -18.38 -3.27
CA GLY A 240 -0.65 -19.80 -3.58
C GLY A 240 -1.35 -20.18 -4.89
N GLY A 241 -1.37 -21.47 -5.21
CA GLY A 241 -1.97 -22.02 -6.42
C GLY A 241 -1.00 -22.11 -7.61
N SER A 242 0.30 -22.07 -7.34
CA SER A 242 1.37 -22.37 -8.30
C SER A 242 1.68 -23.88 -8.32
N MET A 243 2.17 -24.37 -9.43
CA MET A 243 2.73 -25.73 -9.50
C MET A 243 3.98 -25.91 -8.62
N GLN A 244 4.63 -24.81 -8.22
CA GLN A 244 5.84 -24.81 -7.41
C GLN A 244 5.59 -24.45 -5.93
N ASP A 245 4.34 -24.46 -5.48
CA ASP A 245 4.01 -24.14 -4.07
C ASP A 245 4.78 -25.01 -3.08
N ASN A 246 4.94 -26.30 -3.38
CA ASN A 246 5.67 -27.20 -2.51
C ASN A 246 7.14 -26.77 -2.34
N GLU A 247 7.82 -26.37 -3.42
CA GLU A 247 9.21 -25.91 -3.38
C GLU A 247 9.32 -24.59 -2.58
N THR A 248 8.34 -23.71 -2.72
CA THR A 248 8.25 -22.45 -1.97
C THR A 248 8.05 -22.71 -0.47
N ILE A 249 7.16 -23.65 -0.12
CA ILE A 249 6.91 -24.06 1.28
C ILE A 249 8.17 -24.72 1.89
N GLU A 250 8.80 -25.65 1.16
CA GLU A 250 10.03 -26.30 1.62
C GLU A 250 11.15 -25.29 1.88
N LYS A 251 11.31 -24.29 1.00
CA LYS A 251 12.29 -23.22 1.19
C LYS A 251 11.98 -22.33 2.39
N ALA A 252 10.72 -21.98 2.62
CA ALA A 252 10.31 -21.24 3.81
C ALA A 252 10.57 -22.03 5.10
N ASP A 253 10.30 -23.33 5.09
CA ASP A 253 10.58 -24.24 6.21
C ASP A 253 12.07 -24.37 6.50
N GLU A 254 12.91 -24.53 5.46
CA GLU A 254 14.37 -24.61 5.56
C GLU A 254 14.96 -23.37 6.23
N LEU A 255 14.43 -22.19 5.86
CA LEU A 255 14.90 -20.89 6.35
C LEU A 255 14.20 -20.43 7.65
N GLY A 256 13.26 -21.22 8.18
CA GLY A 256 12.52 -20.87 9.39
C GLY A 256 11.61 -19.65 9.24
N MET A 257 11.15 -19.36 8.02
CA MET A 257 10.22 -18.28 7.72
C MET A 257 8.76 -18.74 7.89
N ALA A 258 7.87 -17.80 8.24
CA ALA A 258 6.43 -18.04 8.16
C ALA A 258 5.93 -17.77 6.74
N LEU A 259 5.11 -18.66 6.20
CA LEU A 259 4.47 -18.50 4.90
C LEU A 259 2.96 -18.68 5.04
N VAL A 260 2.22 -17.69 4.52
CA VAL A 260 0.76 -17.66 4.51
C VAL A 260 0.26 -17.64 3.07
N MET A 261 -0.73 -18.47 2.74
CA MET A 261 -1.42 -18.47 1.46
C MET A 261 -2.87 -18.06 1.61
N THR A 262 -3.35 -17.20 0.68
CA THR A 262 -4.67 -16.55 0.76
C THR A 262 -5.70 -17.13 -0.19
N GLY A 263 -5.31 -17.93 -1.16
CA GLY A 263 -6.18 -18.42 -2.23
C GLY A 263 -6.59 -17.37 -3.27
N MET A 264 -6.22 -16.10 -3.08
CA MET A 264 -6.68 -14.98 -3.89
C MET A 264 -5.52 -14.16 -4.45
N ARG A 265 -5.55 -13.84 -5.76
CA ARG A 265 -4.59 -12.97 -6.44
C ARG A 265 -5.15 -11.55 -6.56
N HIS A 266 -4.28 -10.55 -6.43
CA HIS A 266 -4.64 -9.14 -6.53
C HIS A 266 -3.92 -8.45 -7.70
N PHE A 267 -4.15 -8.93 -8.92
CA PHE A 267 -3.50 -8.38 -10.10
C PHE A 267 -4.10 -7.03 -10.50
N LYS A 268 -3.30 -5.98 -10.40
CA LYS A 268 -3.63 -4.63 -10.87
C LYS A 268 -2.76 -4.27 -12.08
N HIS A 269 -3.39 -4.09 -13.24
CA HIS A 269 -2.71 -3.76 -14.52
C HIS A 269 -2.99 -2.36 -15.01
#